data_f5f12a23962f29b2121d3c461f6faed3
#
_entry.id   f5f12a23962f29b2121d3c461f6faed3
#
_cell.length_a   1.000
_cell.length_b   1.000
_cell.length_c   1.000
_cell.angle_alpha   90.00
_cell.angle_beta   90.00
_cell.angle_gamma   90.00
#
_symmetry.space_group_name_H-M   'P 1'
#
loop_
_entity.id
_entity.type
_entity.pdbx_description
1 polymer ?
#
loop_
_entity_poly.entity_id
_entity_poly.type
_entity_poly.pdbx_seq_one_letter_code
_entity_poly.pdbx_strand_id
1 'polypeptide(L)'
;MAVQILSRRSSTLHDRPFPTRLCAAELAVNNNSGDPGLFFADNTASPSTGLIKAGPISIGSTAPNASGVGFASLSKGESWLDTASTHIFKIYDGSNWQTNKAVASVSAGYPANPVDGQLHYNTSTSKLTIYLLASTAWVVIGP
;
A
#
# COMPACT_ATOMS: atom_id res chain seq x y z
N MET A 1 17.61 -2.37 -36.29
CA MET A 1 17.91 -1.16 -35.47
C MET A 1 17.85 -1.59 -33.99
N ALA A 2 18.94 -1.47 -33.26
CA ALA A 2 18.95 -1.81 -31.84
C ALA A 2 18.25 -0.68 -31.06
N VAL A 3 17.21 -0.99 -30.29
CA VAL A 3 16.57 -0.05 -29.39
C VAL A 3 17.36 -0.06 -28.10
N GLN A 4 17.99 1.04 -27.74
CA GLN A 4 18.65 1.21 -26.46
C GLN A 4 17.64 1.80 -25.48
N ILE A 5 17.30 1.04 -24.42
CA ILE A 5 16.49 1.54 -23.31
C ILE A 5 17.47 2.18 -22.32
N LEU A 6 17.43 3.49 -22.23
CA LEU A 6 18.16 4.24 -21.18
C LEU A 6 17.34 4.18 -19.92
N SER A 7 17.96 3.76 -18.82
CA SER A 7 17.35 3.78 -17.49
C SER A 7 18.18 4.62 -16.52
N ARG A 8 17.52 5.42 -15.71
CA ARG A 8 18.17 6.07 -14.56
C ARG A 8 18.34 5.08 -13.42
N ARG A 9 19.44 5.18 -12.68
CA ARG A 9 19.75 4.24 -11.59
C ARG A 9 20.11 4.97 -10.32
N SER A 10 19.69 4.40 -9.18
CA SER A 10 20.15 4.74 -7.85
C SER A 10 20.44 3.47 -7.06
N SER A 11 21.35 3.55 -6.10
CA SER A 11 21.62 2.52 -5.09
C SER A 11 21.40 3.05 -3.68
N THR A 12 20.88 4.25 -3.55
CA THR A 12 20.58 4.87 -2.26
C THR A 12 19.30 4.30 -1.69
N LEU A 13 19.31 3.92 -0.43
CA LEU A 13 18.14 3.40 0.27
C LEU A 13 16.99 4.42 0.21
N HIS A 14 15.80 3.95 -0.16
CA HIS A 14 14.58 4.76 -0.28
C HIS A 14 14.60 5.88 -1.33
N ASP A 15 15.62 5.94 -2.20
CA ASP A 15 15.69 6.98 -3.21
C ASP A 15 14.68 6.73 -4.33
N ARG A 16 13.83 7.74 -4.56
CA ARG A 16 12.83 7.77 -5.63
C ARG A 16 13.21 8.85 -6.64
N PRO A 17 13.17 8.55 -7.94
CA PRO A 17 13.45 9.56 -8.95
C PRO A 17 12.40 10.68 -8.93
N PHE A 18 12.82 11.91 -9.21
CA PHE A 18 11.85 12.99 -9.46
C PHE A 18 11.22 12.81 -10.85
N PRO A 19 9.90 12.77 -10.96
CA PRO A 19 9.21 12.56 -12.24
C PRO A 19 9.55 13.64 -13.27
N THR A 20 9.80 14.87 -12.83
CA THR A 20 10.24 15.99 -13.70
C THR A 20 11.62 15.78 -14.34
N ARG A 21 12.38 14.80 -13.89
CA ARG A 21 13.69 14.44 -14.46
C ARG A 21 13.62 13.22 -15.37
N LEU A 22 12.45 12.64 -15.52
CA LEU A 22 12.18 11.50 -16.41
C LEU A 22 11.46 11.98 -17.65
N CYS A 23 11.83 11.44 -18.80
CA CYS A 23 10.99 11.54 -19.99
C CYS A 23 9.72 10.70 -19.81
N ALA A 24 8.67 11.00 -20.56
CA ALA A 24 7.46 10.19 -20.57
C ALA A 24 7.81 8.72 -20.84
N ALA A 25 7.33 7.81 -19.98
CA ALA A 25 7.62 6.38 -20.03
C ALA A 25 9.11 5.98 -19.84
N GLU A 26 10.00 6.90 -19.46
CA GLU A 26 11.37 6.55 -19.08
C GLU A 26 11.36 5.72 -17.81
N LEU A 27 12.16 4.65 -17.80
CA LEU A 27 12.32 3.77 -16.65
C LEU A 27 13.43 4.29 -15.74
N ALA A 28 13.20 4.20 -14.44
CA ALA A 28 14.21 4.41 -13.42
C ALA A 28 14.25 3.23 -12.45
N VAL A 29 15.44 2.86 -12.01
CA VAL A 29 15.65 1.70 -11.14
C VAL A 29 16.38 2.14 -9.88
N ASN A 30 15.83 1.83 -8.72
CA ASN A 30 16.58 1.76 -7.48
C ASN A 30 16.95 0.30 -7.21
N ASN A 31 18.23 -0.02 -7.19
CA ASN A 31 18.73 -1.37 -6.95
C ASN A 31 19.25 -1.59 -5.52
N ASN A 32 18.94 -0.70 -4.59
CA ASN A 32 19.25 -0.93 -3.18
C ASN A 32 18.47 -2.13 -2.66
N SER A 33 19.17 -3.08 -2.01
CA SER A 33 18.54 -4.32 -1.52
C SER A 33 17.50 -4.10 -0.42
N GLY A 34 17.57 -2.99 0.31
CA GLY A 34 16.63 -2.66 1.39
C GLY A 34 15.31 -2.06 0.90
N ASP A 35 15.31 -1.40 -0.27
CA ASP A 35 14.09 -0.86 -0.90
C ASP A 35 14.27 -0.76 -2.42
N PRO A 36 14.27 -1.88 -3.12
CA PRO A 36 14.39 -1.88 -4.58
C PRO A 36 13.12 -1.30 -5.21
N GLY A 37 13.28 -0.65 -6.36
CA GLY A 37 12.14 -0.09 -7.07
C GLY A 37 12.35 0.04 -8.56
N LEU A 38 11.32 -0.28 -9.32
CA LEU A 38 11.18 0.05 -10.72
C LEU A 38 10.13 1.16 -10.83
N PHE A 39 10.50 2.26 -11.45
CA PHE A 39 9.66 3.45 -11.52
C PHE A 39 9.56 3.95 -12.96
N PHE A 40 8.46 4.66 -13.25
CA PHE A 40 8.31 5.48 -14.45
C PHE A 40 7.49 6.73 -14.14
N ALA A 41 7.72 7.79 -14.90
CA ALA A 41 6.90 8.99 -14.80
C ALA A 41 5.51 8.70 -15.38
N ASP A 42 4.46 9.14 -14.71
CA ASP A 42 3.14 9.13 -15.30
C ASP A 42 3.07 10.12 -16.48
N ASN A 43 2.11 9.95 -17.36
CA ASN A 43 1.96 10.82 -18.55
C ASN A 43 0.85 11.85 -18.35
N THR A 44 0.62 12.31 -17.10
CA THR A 44 -0.48 13.22 -16.79
C THR A 44 -0.18 14.69 -17.12
N ALA A 45 1.11 15.04 -17.25
CA ALA A 45 1.58 16.38 -17.57
C ALA A 45 2.96 16.34 -18.24
N SER A 46 3.39 17.44 -18.85
CA SER A 46 4.75 17.61 -19.36
C SER A 46 5.32 18.95 -18.83
N PRO A 47 6.33 18.89 -17.91
CA PRO A 47 6.93 17.72 -17.30
C PRO A 47 5.95 16.96 -16.41
N SER A 48 6.14 15.64 -16.28
CA SER A 48 5.31 14.80 -15.41
C SER A 48 5.40 15.22 -13.95
N THR A 49 4.29 15.17 -13.25
CA THR A 49 4.23 15.49 -11.81
C THR A 49 4.03 14.26 -10.94
N GLY A 50 3.70 13.13 -11.52
CA GLY A 50 3.48 11.85 -10.84
C GLY A 50 4.52 10.80 -11.17
N LEU A 51 4.76 9.91 -10.22
CA LEU A 51 5.67 8.79 -10.32
C LEU A 51 4.90 7.51 -10.02
N ILE A 52 5.05 6.50 -10.86
CA ILE A 52 4.44 5.18 -10.66
C ILE A 52 5.53 4.17 -10.31
N LYS A 53 5.36 3.45 -9.20
CA LYS A 53 6.19 2.30 -8.85
C LYS A 53 5.56 1.03 -9.44
N ALA A 54 6.26 0.39 -10.36
CA ALA A 54 5.82 -0.84 -11.01
C ALA A 54 6.22 -2.11 -10.24
N GLY A 55 7.03 -1.99 -9.21
CA GLY A 55 7.50 -3.10 -8.36
C GLY A 55 8.95 -2.94 -7.95
N PRO A 56 9.50 -3.88 -7.20
CA PRO A 56 8.82 -4.92 -6.42
C PRO A 56 8.03 -4.35 -5.22
N ILE A 57 7.36 -5.24 -4.47
CA ILE A 57 6.70 -4.90 -3.19
C ILE A 57 7.76 -4.40 -2.22
N SER A 58 7.50 -3.30 -1.54
CA SER A 58 8.36 -2.83 -0.46
C SER A 58 8.18 -3.73 0.77
N ILE A 59 9.28 -4.08 1.45
CA ILE A 59 9.28 -4.93 2.64
C ILE A 59 10.06 -4.22 3.74
N GLY A 60 9.46 -4.06 4.91
CA GLY A 60 10.13 -3.43 6.04
C GLY A 60 9.20 -3.06 7.18
N SER A 61 9.78 -2.70 8.32
CA SER A 61 9.05 -2.25 9.51
C SER A 61 8.63 -0.78 9.46
N THR A 62 9.14 -0.05 8.49
CA THR A 62 8.83 1.37 8.27
C THR A 62 8.14 1.51 6.92
N ALA A 63 7.13 2.36 6.85
CA ALA A 63 6.40 2.60 5.61
C ALA A 63 7.34 3.09 4.49
N PRO A 64 7.14 2.64 3.26
CA PRO A 64 7.91 3.12 2.12
C PRO A 64 7.89 4.64 2.04
N ASN A 65 9.05 5.21 1.69
CA ASN A 65 9.25 6.65 1.56
C ASN A 65 9.05 7.49 2.84
N ALA A 66 8.98 6.86 4.02
CA ALA A 66 8.87 7.58 5.29
C ALA A 66 10.07 8.48 5.58
N SER A 67 11.23 8.18 5.01
CA SER A 67 12.47 8.96 5.16
C SER A 67 12.62 10.12 4.17
N GLY A 68 11.72 10.23 3.20
CA GLY A 68 11.64 11.37 2.28
C GLY A 68 12.85 11.58 1.34
N VAL A 69 13.62 10.53 1.05
CA VAL A 69 14.72 10.61 0.06
C VAL A 69 14.12 10.63 -1.34
N GLY A 70 14.52 11.63 -2.14
CA GLY A 70 14.00 11.82 -3.50
C GLY A 70 12.55 12.30 -3.53
N PHE A 71 11.77 11.82 -4.50
CA PHE A 71 10.38 12.23 -4.68
C PHE A 71 9.47 11.65 -3.59
N ALA A 72 8.82 12.53 -2.84
CA ALA A 72 8.12 12.16 -1.60
C ALA A 72 6.77 11.44 -1.81
N SER A 73 6.13 11.61 -2.97
CA SER A 73 4.80 11.03 -3.20
C SER A 73 4.84 9.55 -3.51
N LEU A 74 3.87 8.84 -2.94
CA LEU A 74 3.59 7.44 -3.25
C LEU A 74 2.56 7.36 -4.40
N SER A 75 2.66 6.32 -5.23
CA SER A 75 1.66 6.05 -6.24
C SER A 75 0.51 5.24 -5.67
N LYS A 76 -0.72 5.59 -6.04
CA LYS A 76 -1.88 4.76 -5.72
C LYS A 76 -1.67 3.34 -6.26
N GLY A 77 -1.90 2.34 -5.43
CA GLY A 77 -1.67 0.93 -5.75
C GLY A 77 -0.29 0.39 -5.34
N GLU A 78 0.62 1.24 -4.83
CA GLU A 78 1.86 0.73 -4.26
C GLU A 78 1.59 -0.25 -3.13
N SER A 79 2.41 -1.30 -3.06
CA SER A 79 2.23 -2.39 -2.13
C SER A 79 3.38 -2.46 -1.14
N TRP A 80 3.06 -2.78 0.11
CA TRP A 80 4.01 -2.88 1.21
C TRP A 80 3.69 -4.05 2.12
N LEU A 81 4.68 -4.90 2.39
CA LEU A 81 4.64 -5.88 3.47
C LEU A 81 5.24 -5.25 4.73
N ASP A 82 4.38 -4.84 5.64
CA ASP A 82 4.78 -4.29 6.94
C ASP A 82 5.22 -5.42 7.87
N THR A 83 6.49 -5.40 8.26
CA THR A 83 7.10 -6.41 9.13
C THR A 83 7.23 -5.97 10.60
N ALA A 84 6.64 -4.83 10.98
CA ALA A 84 6.79 -4.28 12.34
C ALA A 84 6.25 -5.21 13.43
N SER A 85 5.15 -5.93 13.16
CA SER A 85 4.57 -6.86 14.15
C SER A 85 4.07 -8.17 13.56
N THR A 86 3.11 -8.12 12.64
CA THR A 86 2.35 -9.31 12.19
C THR A 86 2.45 -9.61 10.70
N HIS A 87 3.40 -9.00 9.99
CA HIS A 87 3.54 -9.15 8.53
C HIS A 87 2.24 -8.82 7.78
N ILE A 88 1.81 -7.58 7.89
CA ILE A 88 0.56 -7.13 7.27
C ILE A 88 0.83 -6.62 5.87
N PHE A 89 0.12 -7.17 4.89
CA PHE A 89 0.11 -6.64 3.52
C PHE A 89 -0.76 -5.37 3.45
N LYS A 90 -0.21 -4.32 2.87
CA LYS A 90 -0.88 -3.03 2.73
C LYS A 90 -0.79 -2.54 1.29
N ILE A 91 -1.83 -1.80 0.86
CA ILE A 91 -1.88 -1.12 -0.43
C ILE A 91 -2.15 0.37 -0.18
N TYR A 92 -1.41 1.23 -0.87
CA TYR A 92 -1.62 2.67 -0.77
C TYR A 92 -2.81 3.11 -1.64
N ASP A 93 -3.80 3.77 -1.05
CA ASP A 93 -5.02 4.19 -1.75
C ASP A 93 -4.93 5.59 -2.40
N GLY A 94 -3.78 6.23 -2.28
CA GLY A 94 -3.53 7.60 -2.71
C GLY A 94 -3.48 8.60 -1.56
N SER A 95 -3.86 8.19 -0.34
CA SER A 95 -3.85 9.01 0.87
C SER A 95 -3.30 8.24 2.07
N ASN A 96 -3.66 6.97 2.20
CA ASN A 96 -3.30 6.13 3.33
C ASN A 96 -2.92 4.71 2.91
N TRP A 97 -2.16 4.03 3.77
CA TRP A 97 -1.89 2.61 3.64
C TRP A 97 -3.09 1.81 4.16
N GLN A 98 -3.81 1.16 3.26
CA GLN A 98 -4.95 0.30 3.57
C GLN A 98 -4.48 -1.13 3.83
N THR A 99 -4.97 -1.72 4.90
CA THR A 99 -4.80 -3.15 5.17
C THR A 99 -5.97 -3.91 4.56
N ASN A 100 -5.71 -5.03 3.93
CA ASN A 100 -6.78 -5.98 3.61
C ASN A 100 -7.24 -6.63 4.94
N LYS A 101 -8.12 -5.94 5.64
CA LYS A 101 -8.71 -6.46 6.87
C LYS A 101 -9.89 -7.38 6.54
N ALA A 102 -9.59 -8.61 6.13
CA ALA A 102 -10.49 -9.72 6.38
C ALA A 102 -10.31 -10.27 7.80
N VAL A 103 -9.91 -9.41 8.75
CA VAL A 103 -9.71 -9.81 10.14
C VAL A 103 -10.97 -9.47 10.92
N ALA A 104 -11.47 -10.41 11.69
CA ALA A 104 -12.52 -10.11 12.65
C ALA A 104 -12.06 -8.96 13.55
N SER A 105 -12.84 -7.91 13.66
CA SER A 105 -12.59 -6.90 14.66
C SER A 105 -12.77 -7.52 16.05
N VAL A 106 -11.94 -7.12 17.01
CA VAL A 106 -11.97 -7.69 18.37
C VAL A 106 -12.12 -6.55 19.38
N SER A 107 -13.27 -6.47 20.02
CA SER A 107 -13.54 -5.49 21.08
C SER A 107 -14.78 -5.85 21.90
N ALA A 108 -15.01 -5.16 23.00
CA ALA A 108 -16.21 -5.32 23.82
C ALA A 108 -17.47 -4.75 23.14
N GLY A 109 -17.31 -3.74 22.28
CA GLY A 109 -18.39 -3.11 21.53
C GLY A 109 -18.33 -3.38 20.04
N TYR A 110 -19.43 -3.24 19.35
CA TYR A 110 -19.47 -3.37 17.91
C TYR A 110 -18.84 -2.16 17.20
N PRO A 111 -18.18 -2.36 16.03
CA PRO A 111 -17.74 -1.27 15.17
C PRO A 111 -18.87 -0.30 14.79
N ALA A 112 -18.59 1.01 14.83
CA ALA A 112 -19.62 2.03 14.57
C ALA A 112 -20.09 2.08 13.11
N ASN A 113 -19.22 1.73 12.15
CA ASN A 113 -19.53 1.73 10.73
C ASN A 113 -19.18 0.35 10.13
N PRO A 114 -19.99 -0.67 10.38
CA PRO A 114 -19.73 -2.00 9.88
C PRO A 114 -20.01 -2.10 8.38
N VAL A 115 -19.26 -2.97 7.70
CA VAL A 115 -19.55 -3.34 6.30
C VAL A 115 -20.21 -4.71 6.23
N ASP A 116 -20.98 -4.94 5.18
CA ASP A 116 -21.63 -6.24 4.98
C ASP A 116 -20.62 -7.40 4.98
N GLY A 117 -20.96 -8.47 5.68
CA GLY A 117 -20.07 -9.63 5.85
C GLY A 117 -18.90 -9.40 6.84
N GLN A 118 -18.81 -8.26 7.50
CA GLN A 118 -17.74 -8.01 8.47
C GLN A 118 -17.87 -8.95 9.67
N LEU A 119 -16.76 -9.60 10.02
CA LEU A 119 -16.66 -10.43 11.22
C LEU A 119 -16.26 -9.58 12.44
N HIS A 120 -16.82 -9.90 13.60
CA HIS A 120 -16.46 -9.28 14.86
C HIS A 120 -16.50 -10.30 16.01
N TYR A 121 -15.41 -10.39 16.78
CA TYR A 121 -15.39 -11.13 18.03
C TYR A 121 -15.66 -10.17 19.19
N ASN A 122 -16.81 -10.34 19.83
CA ASN A 122 -17.19 -9.55 20.99
C ASN A 122 -16.58 -10.14 22.26
N THR A 123 -15.62 -9.43 22.88
CA THR A 123 -14.90 -9.91 24.05
C THR A 123 -15.75 -9.92 25.34
N SER A 124 -16.81 -9.12 25.43
CA SER A 124 -17.72 -9.10 26.58
C SER A 124 -18.66 -10.31 26.59
N THR A 125 -19.05 -10.79 25.41
CA THR A 125 -19.99 -11.92 25.28
C THR A 125 -19.28 -13.21 24.86
N SER A 126 -17.99 -13.13 24.50
CA SER A 126 -17.19 -14.23 23.93
C SER A 126 -17.82 -14.84 22.68
N LYS A 127 -18.49 -14.03 21.85
CA LYS A 127 -19.19 -14.49 20.65
C LYS A 127 -18.58 -13.94 19.38
N LEU A 128 -18.48 -14.79 18.36
CA LEU A 128 -18.20 -14.38 16.99
C LEU A 128 -19.51 -13.98 16.32
N THR A 129 -19.50 -12.82 15.66
CA THR A 129 -20.66 -12.27 14.96
C THR A 129 -20.29 -11.85 13.55
N ILE A 130 -21.28 -11.82 12.67
CA ILE A 130 -21.18 -11.25 11.32
C ILE A 130 -22.19 -10.11 11.19
N TYR A 131 -21.79 -9.02 10.54
CA TYR A 131 -22.73 -7.96 10.20
C TYR A 131 -23.43 -8.27 8.88
N LEU A 132 -24.76 -8.18 8.88
CA LEU A 132 -25.59 -8.35 7.69
C LEU A 132 -26.26 -7.01 7.36
N LEU A 133 -25.88 -6.40 6.25
CA LEU A 133 -26.45 -5.13 5.79
C LEU A 133 -27.96 -5.23 5.54
N ALA A 134 -28.42 -6.37 5.03
CA ALA A 134 -29.83 -6.61 4.77
C ALA A 134 -30.73 -6.48 6.01
N SER A 135 -30.22 -6.84 7.19
CA SER A 135 -30.92 -6.68 8.48
C SER A 135 -30.38 -5.52 9.31
N THR A 136 -29.33 -4.84 8.86
CA THR A 136 -28.61 -3.81 9.62
C THR A 136 -28.22 -4.26 11.03
N ALA A 137 -27.86 -5.52 11.18
CA ALA A 137 -27.65 -6.15 12.49
C ALA A 137 -26.43 -7.07 12.53
N TRP A 138 -25.88 -7.22 13.72
CA TRP A 138 -24.88 -8.23 14.03
C TRP A 138 -25.54 -9.54 14.42
N VAL A 139 -25.23 -10.60 13.68
CA VAL A 139 -25.77 -11.94 13.90
C VAL A 139 -24.67 -12.83 14.49
N VAL A 140 -24.99 -13.57 15.56
CA VAL A 140 -24.06 -14.52 16.18
C VAL A 140 -23.84 -15.71 15.25
N ILE A 141 -22.57 -16.06 15.04
CA ILE A 141 -22.14 -17.25 14.28
C ILE A 141 -21.70 -18.31 15.29
N GLY A 142 -22.43 -19.39 15.34
CA GLY A 142 -22.10 -20.53 16.19
C GLY A 142 -22.99 -20.64 17.44
N PRO A 143 -22.80 -21.71 18.19
CA PRO A 143 -23.56 -22.00 19.38
C PRO A 143 -23.29 -20.99 20.51
#